data_66d1a97fe6cca5dfb8d164cb9f0eca04
#
_entry.id   66d1a97fe6cca5dfb8d164cb9f0eca04
#
_cell.length_a   1.000
_cell.length_b   1.000
_cell.length_c   1.000
_cell.angle_alpha   90.00
_cell.angle_beta   90.00
_cell.angle_gamma   90.00
#
_symmetry.space_group_name_H-M   'P 1'
#
loop_
_entity.id
_entity.type
_entity.pdbx_description
1 polymer ?
#
loop_
_entity_poly.entity_id
_entity_poly.type
_entity_poly.pdbx_seq_one_letter_code
_entity_poly.pdbx_strand_id
1 'polypeptide(L)'
;RWYQQERAALTQIISYTDVSSYDLSTWTPRIEGSTSLLERVSGNTKLGRIRQRKGNNPIFVHRIINNFIKAVDFAPYFRRANGEVTTSDDFKRLYVKDDYRLSILAVLNSSLFYWYWRCHGDGFHCGYEDMDQFPISIENMDSKIIKVLSLLGEELSEDLARNSEVRTRNQTRTGLVELQTFFVPKSKPLIDKVDRVLSEHYPLSPNELDYIINYDIKYRMGDELFEEDDND
;
A
#
# COMPACT_ATOMS: atom_id res chain seq x y z
N ARG A 1 -13.41 14.65 -1.24
CA ARG A 1 -14.39 15.36 -2.10
C ARG A 1 -13.95 16.80 -2.24
N TRP A 2 -13.73 17.25 -3.49
CA TRP A 2 -13.39 18.62 -3.78
C TRP A 2 -14.68 19.47 -3.81
N TYR A 3 -14.69 20.60 -3.12
CA TYR A 3 -15.76 21.55 -3.24
C TYR A 3 -15.72 22.23 -4.61
N GLN A 4 -16.87 22.62 -5.14
CA GLN A 4 -16.98 23.24 -6.48
C GLN A 4 -16.08 24.49 -6.61
N GLN A 5 -15.88 25.23 -5.53
CA GLN A 5 -15.02 26.43 -5.45
C GLN A 5 -13.53 26.10 -5.58
N GLU A 6 -13.09 24.90 -5.17
CA GLU A 6 -11.70 24.47 -5.21
C GLU A 6 -11.31 23.93 -6.61
N ARG A 7 -12.30 23.48 -7.41
CA ARG A 7 -12.05 22.95 -8.75
C ARG A 7 -11.43 23.97 -9.70
N ALA A 8 -11.86 25.23 -9.62
CA ALA A 8 -11.32 26.30 -10.46
C ALA A 8 -9.85 26.60 -10.13
N ALA A 9 -9.47 26.52 -8.85
CA ALA A 9 -8.08 26.67 -8.43
C ALA A 9 -7.22 25.47 -8.86
N LEU A 10 -7.75 24.26 -8.77
CA LEU A 10 -7.08 23.04 -9.23
C LEU A 10 -6.72 23.09 -10.71
N THR A 11 -7.65 23.50 -11.57
CA THR A 11 -7.40 23.58 -13.02
C THR A 11 -6.29 24.54 -13.38
N GLN A 12 -6.00 25.51 -12.52
CA GLN A 12 -4.91 26.48 -12.74
C GLN A 12 -3.52 25.93 -12.38
N ILE A 13 -3.46 24.89 -11.51
CA ILE A 13 -2.19 24.29 -11.07
C ILE A 13 -1.89 22.96 -11.74
N ILE A 14 -2.82 22.40 -12.51
CA ILE A 14 -2.58 21.18 -13.30
C ILE A 14 -1.58 21.52 -14.41
N SER A 15 -0.46 20.83 -14.42
CA SER A 15 0.48 20.82 -15.52
C SER A 15 0.29 19.54 -16.35
N TYR A 16 0.41 19.68 -17.66
CA TYR A 16 0.37 18.53 -18.58
C TYR A 16 1.80 18.17 -18.95
N THR A 17 2.10 16.87 -18.91
CA THR A 17 3.40 16.34 -19.31
C THR A 17 3.22 15.52 -20.59
N ASP A 18 4.20 15.60 -21.50
CA ASP A 18 4.23 14.71 -22.65
C ASP A 18 4.48 13.26 -22.18
N VAL A 19 3.55 12.40 -22.51
CA VAL A 19 3.60 10.97 -22.13
C VAL A 19 4.06 10.06 -23.26
N SER A 20 4.53 10.63 -24.36
CA SER A 20 4.97 9.86 -25.56
C SER A 20 6.13 8.90 -25.28
N SER A 21 6.93 9.17 -24.23
CA SER A 21 8.04 8.32 -23.79
C SER A 21 7.63 7.20 -22.81
N TYR A 22 6.38 7.18 -22.35
CA TYR A 22 5.88 6.18 -21.42
C TYR A 22 5.18 5.03 -22.12
N ASP A 23 5.35 3.81 -21.61
CA ASP A 23 4.54 2.68 -22.03
C ASP A 23 3.14 2.79 -21.42
N LEU A 24 2.21 3.32 -22.20
CA LEU A 24 0.80 3.48 -21.85
C LEU A 24 -0.07 2.31 -22.28
N SER A 25 0.52 1.15 -22.56
CA SER A 25 -0.20 -0.01 -23.10
C SER A 25 -1.30 -0.53 -22.15
N THR A 26 -1.20 -0.24 -20.87
CA THR A 26 -2.15 -0.71 -19.84
C THR A 26 -2.92 0.43 -19.18
N TRP A 27 -2.29 1.56 -18.87
CA TRP A 27 -2.94 2.73 -18.26
C TRP A 27 -2.10 3.99 -18.34
N THR A 28 -2.77 5.13 -18.21
CA THR A 28 -2.13 6.44 -18.21
C THR A 28 -1.78 6.82 -16.77
N PRO A 29 -0.51 6.96 -16.42
CA PRO A 29 -0.13 7.37 -15.07
C PRO A 29 -0.53 8.81 -14.80
N ARG A 30 -0.93 9.08 -13.57
CA ARG A 30 -0.95 10.43 -13.02
C ARG A 30 0.40 10.68 -12.42
N ILE A 31 1.15 11.61 -12.98
CA ILE A 31 2.48 11.93 -12.46
C ILE A 31 2.30 12.88 -11.29
N GLU A 32 2.46 12.35 -10.09
CA GLU A 32 2.52 13.14 -8.86
C GLU A 32 3.97 13.16 -8.37
N GLY A 33 4.56 14.34 -8.28
CA GLY A 33 5.96 14.54 -7.93
C GLY A 33 6.88 14.59 -9.15
N SER A 34 8.02 13.96 -9.06
CA SER A 34 9.05 13.98 -10.11
C SER A 34 8.86 12.86 -11.14
N THR A 35 8.90 13.23 -12.43
CA THR A 35 8.95 12.24 -13.53
C THR A 35 10.14 11.31 -13.39
N SER A 36 11.29 11.81 -12.94
CA SER A 36 12.51 11.00 -12.72
C SER A 36 12.32 9.93 -11.65
N LEU A 37 11.52 10.19 -10.62
CA LEU A 37 11.19 9.20 -9.59
C LEU A 37 10.34 8.07 -10.20
N LEU A 38 9.33 8.41 -11.00
CA LEU A 38 8.49 7.42 -11.66
C LEU A 38 9.30 6.55 -12.63
N GLU A 39 10.17 7.16 -13.45
CA GLU A 39 11.04 6.45 -14.38
C GLU A 39 11.98 5.47 -13.67
N ARG A 40 12.56 5.90 -12.55
CA ARG A 40 13.48 5.10 -11.74
C ARG A 40 12.80 3.88 -11.13
N VAL A 41 11.56 4.03 -10.68
CA VAL A 41 10.75 2.92 -10.15
C VAL A 41 10.26 2.03 -11.29
N SER A 42 9.79 2.60 -12.40
CA SER A 42 9.11 1.87 -13.49
C SER A 42 10.00 0.91 -14.27
N GLY A 43 11.34 1.10 -14.26
CA GLY A 43 12.29 0.28 -15.02
C GLY A 43 12.50 -1.16 -14.51
N ASN A 44 11.77 -1.57 -13.49
CA ASN A 44 11.95 -2.83 -12.78
C ASN A 44 11.01 -3.95 -13.24
N THR A 45 11.37 -5.21 -12.98
CA THR A 45 10.51 -6.36 -13.25
C THR A 45 9.29 -6.33 -12.32
N LYS A 46 8.10 -6.55 -12.89
CA LYS A 46 6.82 -6.44 -12.20
C LYS A 46 6.57 -7.59 -11.22
N LEU A 47 5.88 -7.30 -10.10
CA LEU A 47 5.52 -8.26 -9.06
C LEU A 47 4.74 -9.46 -9.63
N GLY A 48 3.87 -9.22 -10.60
CA GLY A 48 3.07 -10.26 -11.25
C GLY A 48 3.86 -11.45 -11.78
N ARG A 49 5.17 -11.26 -12.08
CA ARG A 49 6.05 -12.36 -12.51
C ARG A 49 6.24 -13.44 -11.45
N ILE A 50 6.23 -13.09 -10.16
CA ILE A 50 6.40 -14.03 -9.04
C ILE A 50 5.06 -14.43 -8.41
N ARG A 51 3.94 -13.86 -8.86
CA ARG A 51 2.63 -14.21 -8.36
C ARG A 51 2.25 -15.65 -8.75
N GLN A 52 1.70 -16.37 -7.81
CA GLN A 52 1.20 -17.73 -7.99
C GLN A 52 -0.33 -17.74 -8.00
N ARG A 53 -0.91 -18.69 -8.70
CA ARG A 53 -2.38 -18.88 -8.72
C ARG A 53 -2.93 -19.46 -7.43
N LYS A 54 -2.12 -20.27 -6.73
CA LYS A 54 -2.48 -21.00 -5.50
C LYS A 54 -1.23 -21.10 -4.61
N GLY A 55 -1.44 -21.25 -3.33
CA GLY A 55 -0.41 -21.49 -2.32
C GLY A 55 -1.07 -21.76 -0.97
N ASN A 56 -0.27 -22.09 0.04
CA ASN A 56 -0.77 -22.36 1.39
C ASN A 56 -0.83 -21.10 2.26
N ASN A 57 0.07 -20.15 2.02
CA ASN A 57 0.30 -18.98 2.88
C ASN A 57 0.06 -17.69 2.09
N PRO A 58 -1.20 -17.23 1.91
CA PRO A 58 -1.47 -15.97 1.22
C PRO A 58 -1.08 -14.77 2.05
N ILE A 59 -0.77 -13.67 1.38
CA ILE A 59 -0.86 -12.33 1.93
C ILE A 59 -2.30 -11.85 1.73
N PHE A 60 -2.93 -11.38 2.79
CA PHE A 60 -4.27 -10.82 2.74
C PHE A 60 -4.18 -9.32 2.52
N VAL A 61 -4.59 -8.84 1.34
CA VAL A 61 -4.53 -7.42 0.97
C VAL A 61 -5.93 -6.84 0.88
N HIS A 62 -6.21 -5.81 1.68
CA HIS A 62 -7.49 -5.12 1.65
C HIS A 62 -7.64 -4.33 0.35
N ARG A 63 -8.67 -4.62 -0.44
CA ARG A 63 -8.86 -4.01 -1.76
C ARG A 63 -9.34 -2.55 -1.71
N ILE A 64 -10.02 -2.14 -0.64
CA ILE A 64 -10.53 -0.78 -0.50
C ILE A 64 -9.48 0.03 0.25
N ILE A 65 -8.90 1.01 -0.43
CA ILE A 65 -7.82 1.82 0.09
C ILE A 65 -8.40 3.19 0.49
N ASN A 66 -8.21 3.53 1.76
CA ASN A 66 -8.43 4.90 2.23
C ASN A 66 -7.13 5.67 2.15
N ASN A 67 -6.30 5.58 3.19
CA ASN A 67 -5.03 6.33 3.29
C ASN A 67 -3.79 5.43 3.35
N PHE A 68 -3.98 4.13 3.58
CA PHE A 68 -2.92 3.13 3.68
C PHE A 68 -3.33 1.84 2.97
N ILE A 69 -2.38 1.18 2.37
CA ILE A 69 -2.53 -0.23 2.01
C ILE A 69 -2.53 -1.05 3.31
N LYS A 70 -3.32 -2.10 3.35
CA LYS A 70 -3.38 -3.04 4.48
C LYS A 70 -3.12 -4.44 3.96
N ALA A 71 -1.90 -4.90 4.18
CA ALA A 71 -1.48 -6.26 3.84
C ALA A 71 -1.01 -6.96 5.13
N VAL A 72 -1.55 -8.14 5.41
CA VAL A 72 -1.22 -8.94 6.59
C VAL A 72 -1.03 -10.41 6.20
N ASP A 73 -0.34 -11.18 7.01
CA ASP A 73 -0.02 -12.59 6.74
C ASP A 73 -0.97 -13.58 7.42
N PHE A 74 -2.01 -13.07 8.07
CA PHE A 74 -3.07 -13.84 8.70
C PHE A 74 -4.44 -13.48 8.12
N ALA A 75 -5.43 -14.36 8.28
CA ALA A 75 -6.81 -14.12 7.86
C ALA A 75 -7.49 -13.12 8.82
N PRO A 76 -7.81 -11.88 8.38
CA PRO A 76 -8.51 -10.93 9.24
C PRO A 76 -9.88 -11.44 9.67
N TYR A 77 -10.23 -11.21 10.94
CA TYR A 77 -11.50 -11.65 11.49
C TYR A 77 -12.69 -10.98 10.81
N PHE A 78 -13.64 -11.79 10.41
CA PHE A 78 -14.93 -11.35 9.90
C PHE A 78 -16.02 -12.34 10.31
N ARG A 79 -17.11 -11.86 10.94
CA ARG A 79 -18.27 -12.64 11.30
C ARG A 79 -19.50 -12.09 10.60
N ARG A 80 -20.17 -12.94 9.86
CA ARG A 80 -21.43 -12.65 9.18
C ARG A 80 -22.60 -12.54 10.15
N ALA A 81 -23.70 -11.91 9.72
CA ALA A 81 -24.94 -11.80 10.50
C ALA A 81 -25.55 -13.15 10.90
N ASN A 82 -25.28 -14.21 10.14
CA ASN A 82 -25.72 -15.57 10.47
C ASN A 82 -24.82 -16.27 11.52
N GLY A 83 -23.78 -15.57 12.03
CA GLY A 83 -22.85 -16.08 13.02
C GLY A 83 -21.62 -16.81 12.43
N GLU A 84 -21.54 -17.01 11.12
CA GLU A 84 -20.42 -17.67 10.45
C GLU A 84 -19.16 -16.80 10.54
N VAL A 85 -18.05 -17.36 11.04
CA VAL A 85 -16.74 -16.73 11.06
C VAL A 85 -15.98 -17.11 9.79
N THR A 86 -15.50 -16.10 9.06
CA THR A 86 -14.82 -16.27 7.77
C THR A 86 -13.84 -15.11 7.54
N THR A 87 -13.34 -14.96 6.33
CA THR A 87 -12.56 -13.79 5.89
C THR A 87 -13.43 -12.95 4.95
N SER A 88 -13.42 -11.63 5.12
CA SER A 88 -14.16 -10.72 4.24
C SER A 88 -13.66 -10.82 2.79
N ASP A 89 -14.58 -10.75 1.83
CA ASP A 89 -14.28 -10.70 0.40
C ASP A 89 -13.52 -9.41 -0.01
N ASP A 90 -13.46 -8.43 0.88
CA ASP A 90 -12.66 -7.23 0.71
C ASP A 90 -11.15 -7.48 0.88
N PHE A 91 -10.75 -8.64 1.42
CA PHE A 91 -9.36 -9.07 1.44
C PHE A 91 -9.05 -10.01 0.28
N LYS A 92 -8.18 -9.56 -0.63
CA LYS A 92 -7.62 -10.38 -1.70
C LYS A 92 -6.51 -11.27 -1.14
N ARG A 93 -6.48 -12.54 -1.59
CA ARG A 93 -5.44 -13.51 -1.21
C ARG A 93 -4.37 -13.51 -2.27
N LEU A 94 -3.25 -12.84 -2.00
CA LEU A 94 -2.10 -12.80 -2.89
C LEU A 94 -1.16 -13.95 -2.54
N TYR A 95 -0.89 -14.83 -3.50
CA TYR A 95 0.07 -15.91 -3.39
C TYR A 95 1.33 -15.55 -4.16
N VAL A 96 2.47 -15.63 -3.49
CA VAL A 96 3.81 -15.46 -4.09
C VAL A 96 4.71 -16.61 -3.61
N LYS A 97 5.92 -16.73 -4.16
CA LYS A 97 6.90 -17.70 -3.65
C LYS A 97 7.15 -17.44 -2.16
N ASP A 98 7.17 -18.50 -1.34
CA ASP A 98 7.29 -18.39 0.12
C ASP A 98 8.56 -17.61 0.55
N ASP A 99 9.66 -17.76 -0.16
CA ASP A 99 10.93 -17.05 0.09
C ASP A 99 10.80 -15.52 0.05
N TYR A 100 9.80 -15.01 -0.69
CA TYR A 100 9.57 -13.56 -0.84
C TYR A 100 8.32 -13.07 -0.12
N ARG A 101 7.55 -13.97 0.49
CA ARG A 101 6.22 -13.64 1.02
C ARG A 101 6.23 -12.47 2.00
N LEU A 102 7.07 -12.52 3.01
CA LEU A 102 7.12 -11.46 4.05
C LEU A 102 7.77 -10.18 3.51
N SER A 103 8.78 -10.27 2.63
CA SER A 103 9.34 -9.08 1.99
C SER A 103 8.31 -8.39 1.08
N ILE A 104 7.51 -9.14 0.32
CA ILE A 104 6.42 -8.58 -0.48
C ILE A 104 5.32 -7.99 0.40
N LEU A 105 5.01 -8.60 1.54
CA LEU A 105 4.09 -8.02 2.51
C LEU A 105 4.57 -6.64 3.00
N ALA A 106 5.85 -6.50 3.35
CA ALA A 106 6.44 -5.22 3.72
C ALA A 106 6.30 -4.20 2.58
N VAL A 107 6.69 -4.59 1.37
CA VAL A 107 6.62 -3.75 0.16
C VAL A 107 5.21 -3.25 -0.10
N LEU A 108 4.20 -4.10 -0.01
CA LEU A 108 2.80 -3.71 -0.24
C LEU A 108 2.29 -2.70 0.79
N ASN A 109 2.80 -2.71 2.02
CA ASN A 109 2.44 -1.72 3.04
C ASN A 109 3.26 -0.42 2.94
N SER A 110 4.30 -0.35 2.11
CA SER A 110 5.20 0.80 2.00
C SER A 110 4.48 2.06 1.47
N SER A 111 5.01 3.22 1.82
CA SER A 111 4.57 4.48 1.22
C SER A 111 4.93 4.55 -0.26
N LEU A 112 6.03 3.90 -0.67
CA LEU A 112 6.43 3.80 -2.07
C LEU A 112 5.38 3.06 -2.92
N PHE A 113 4.87 1.91 -2.44
CA PHE A 113 3.81 1.19 -3.14
C PHE A 113 2.51 2.01 -3.17
N TYR A 114 2.14 2.65 -2.04
CA TYR A 114 0.96 3.53 -1.97
C TYR A 114 1.06 4.68 -2.98
N TRP A 115 2.20 5.38 -3.06
CA TRP A 115 2.44 6.44 -4.05
C TRP A 115 2.34 5.91 -5.49
N TYR A 116 2.99 4.78 -5.80
CA TYR A 116 2.93 4.17 -7.12
C TYR A 116 1.49 3.81 -7.52
N TRP A 117 0.75 3.19 -6.60
CA TRP A 117 -0.67 2.89 -6.80
C TRP A 117 -1.50 4.17 -7.00
N ARG A 118 -1.22 5.25 -6.29
CA ARG A 118 -1.86 6.55 -6.50
C ARG A 118 -1.60 7.10 -7.90
N CYS A 119 -0.41 6.89 -8.46
CA CYS A 119 -0.07 7.30 -9.82
C CYS A 119 -0.81 6.49 -10.90
N HIS A 120 -1.08 5.20 -10.66
CA HIS A 120 -1.56 4.28 -11.70
C HIS A 120 -3.00 3.78 -11.47
N GLY A 121 -3.42 3.60 -10.23
CA GLY A 121 -4.72 3.03 -9.86
C GLY A 121 -5.88 4.02 -9.97
N ASP A 122 -7.08 3.54 -9.64
CA ASP A 122 -8.31 4.33 -9.66
C ASP A 122 -8.47 5.28 -8.46
N GLY A 123 -7.56 5.19 -7.48
CA GLY A 123 -7.57 5.98 -6.25
C GLY A 123 -8.55 5.47 -5.18
N PHE A 124 -9.14 4.28 -5.37
CA PHE A 124 -10.08 3.69 -4.42
C PHE A 124 -9.87 2.18 -4.23
N HIS A 125 -9.65 1.42 -5.30
CA HIS A 125 -9.42 -0.02 -5.23
C HIS A 125 -7.96 -0.37 -5.50
N CYS A 126 -7.44 -1.39 -4.78
CA CYS A 126 -6.20 -2.06 -5.10
C CYS A 126 -6.52 -3.53 -5.40
N GLY A 127 -6.57 -3.88 -6.67
CA GLY A 127 -6.82 -5.22 -7.16
C GLY A 127 -5.55 -6.00 -7.46
N TYR A 128 -5.71 -7.20 -8.02
CA TYR A 128 -4.55 -8.00 -8.45
C TYR A 128 -3.73 -7.30 -9.53
N GLU A 129 -4.38 -6.61 -10.46
CA GLU A 129 -3.71 -5.91 -11.54
C GLU A 129 -2.81 -4.79 -11.02
N ASP A 130 -3.30 -3.99 -10.05
CA ASP A 130 -2.52 -2.94 -9.42
C ASP A 130 -1.27 -3.49 -8.73
N MET A 131 -1.42 -4.60 -8.00
CA MET A 131 -0.29 -5.27 -7.35
C MET A 131 0.67 -5.89 -8.37
N ASP A 132 0.14 -6.58 -9.38
CA ASP A 132 0.94 -7.26 -10.42
C ASP A 132 1.80 -6.29 -11.21
N GLN A 133 1.32 -5.07 -11.45
CA GLN A 133 2.02 -4.04 -12.22
C GLN A 133 3.14 -3.34 -11.42
N PHE A 134 3.20 -3.52 -10.10
CA PHE A 134 4.24 -2.86 -9.30
C PHE A 134 5.65 -3.38 -9.65
N PRO A 135 6.58 -2.48 -10.04
CA PRO A 135 7.89 -2.85 -10.54
C PRO A 135 8.91 -3.04 -9.41
N ILE A 136 9.05 -4.24 -8.85
CA ILE A 136 9.89 -4.52 -7.67
C ILE A 136 11.21 -5.23 -8.00
N SER A 137 11.31 -6.01 -9.09
CA SER A 137 12.48 -6.84 -9.41
C SER A 137 13.01 -7.69 -8.24
N ILE A 138 12.12 -8.25 -7.44
CA ILE A 138 12.46 -8.95 -6.19
C ILE A 138 13.50 -10.07 -6.41
N GLU A 139 13.46 -10.76 -7.56
CA GLU A 139 14.41 -11.84 -7.89
C GLU A 139 15.86 -11.33 -8.12
N ASN A 140 16.03 -10.03 -8.40
CA ASN A 140 17.31 -9.37 -8.62
C ASN A 140 17.70 -8.45 -7.45
N MET A 141 16.88 -8.40 -6.39
CA MET A 141 17.16 -7.59 -5.21
C MET A 141 18.27 -8.22 -4.38
N ASP A 142 19.12 -7.40 -3.75
CA ASP A 142 20.14 -7.88 -2.82
C ASP A 142 19.49 -8.74 -1.72
N SER A 143 20.07 -9.90 -1.48
CA SER A 143 19.58 -10.86 -0.47
C SER A 143 19.55 -10.28 0.96
N LYS A 144 20.43 -9.32 1.27
CA LYS A 144 20.41 -8.61 2.55
C LYS A 144 19.16 -7.73 2.65
N ILE A 145 18.80 -7.02 1.59
CA ILE A 145 17.59 -6.19 1.52
C ILE A 145 16.36 -7.09 1.67
N ILE A 146 16.28 -8.21 0.94
CA ILE A 146 15.17 -9.17 1.06
C ILE A 146 15.03 -9.66 2.51
N LYS A 147 16.14 -10.00 3.15
CA LYS A 147 16.12 -10.47 4.55
C LYS A 147 15.61 -9.41 5.51
N VAL A 148 16.08 -8.17 5.38
CA VAL A 148 15.62 -7.04 6.23
C VAL A 148 14.13 -6.76 5.98
N LEU A 149 13.70 -6.71 4.71
CA LEU A 149 12.29 -6.54 4.37
C LEU A 149 11.41 -7.67 4.91
N SER A 150 11.91 -8.92 4.91
CA SER A 150 11.17 -10.06 5.49
C SER A 150 10.96 -9.91 6.99
N LEU A 151 11.99 -9.49 7.73
CA LEU A 151 11.88 -9.24 9.17
C LEU A 151 10.92 -8.06 9.45
N LEU A 152 11.04 -6.97 8.70
CA LEU A 152 10.12 -5.83 8.81
C LEU A 152 8.69 -6.20 8.42
N GLY A 153 8.50 -7.09 7.45
CA GLY A 153 7.18 -7.57 7.06
C GLY A 153 6.50 -8.38 8.16
N GLU A 154 7.25 -9.24 8.82
CA GLU A 154 6.77 -10.00 9.99
C GLU A 154 6.41 -9.05 11.14
N GLU A 155 7.34 -8.17 11.53
CA GLU A 155 7.12 -7.16 12.58
C GLU A 155 5.92 -6.27 12.30
N LEU A 156 5.77 -5.82 11.05
CA LEU A 156 4.65 -4.97 10.61
C LEU A 156 3.31 -5.70 10.66
N SER A 157 3.25 -6.97 10.25
CA SER A 157 2.01 -7.76 10.32
C SER A 157 1.56 -7.96 11.75
N GLU A 158 2.49 -8.26 12.67
CA GLU A 158 2.21 -8.35 14.10
C GLU A 158 1.77 -7.00 14.69
N ASP A 159 2.43 -5.91 14.29
CA ASP A 159 2.10 -4.57 14.76
C ASP A 159 0.72 -4.12 14.30
N LEU A 160 0.37 -4.39 13.04
CA LEU A 160 -0.99 -4.18 12.53
C LEU A 160 -2.02 -5.01 13.30
N ALA A 161 -1.70 -6.25 13.70
CA ALA A 161 -2.59 -7.06 14.52
C ALA A 161 -2.80 -6.44 15.90
N ARG A 162 -1.74 -5.96 16.56
CA ARG A 162 -1.81 -5.25 17.87
C ARG A 162 -2.60 -3.95 17.76
N ASN A 163 -2.42 -3.20 16.66
CA ASN A 163 -3.12 -1.96 16.38
C ASN A 163 -4.44 -2.20 15.64
N SER A 164 -5.22 -3.17 16.08
CA SER A 164 -6.53 -3.48 15.51
C SER A 164 -7.54 -3.82 16.60
N GLU A 165 -8.81 -3.68 16.28
CA GLU A 165 -9.91 -4.08 17.13
C GLU A 165 -11.05 -4.68 16.32
N VAL A 166 -11.90 -5.50 16.96
CA VAL A 166 -13.12 -6.01 16.35
C VAL A 166 -14.23 -4.98 16.53
N ARG A 167 -14.79 -4.52 15.41
CA ARG A 167 -15.93 -3.56 15.39
C ARG A 167 -17.17 -4.19 14.79
N THR A 168 -18.30 -3.86 15.38
CA THR A 168 -19.61 -4.23 14.85
C THR A 168 -20.09 -3.15 13.87
N ARG A 169 -20.55 -3.55 12.70
CA ARG A 169 -21.17 -2.65 11.70
C ARG A 169 -22.48 -3.21 11.20
N ASN A 170 -23.47 -2.34 11.04
CA ASN A 170 -24.72 -2.69 10.37
C ASN A 170 -24.59 -2.37 8.87
N GLN A 171 -24.56 -3.40 8.04
CA GLN A 171 -24.51 -3.28 6.59
C GLN A 171 -25.92 -3.42 6.01
N THR A 172 -26.32 -2.51 5.13
CA THR A 172 -27.68 -2.45 4.57
C THR A 172 -28.11 -3.76 3.89
N ARG A 173 -27.17 -4.48 3.25
CA ARG A 173 -27.49 -5.70 2.50
C ARG A 173 -27.32 -7.00 3.31
N THR A 174 -26.37 -7.01 4.24
CA THR A 174 -25.93 -8.24 4.92
C THR A 174 -26.24 -8.26 6.42
N GLY A 175 -26.81 -7.16 6.96
CA GLY A 175 -27.13 -7.04 8.37
C GLY A 175 -25.93 -6.75 9.26
N LEU A 176 -26.03 -7.16 10.53
CA LEU A 176 -25.01 -6.90 11.53
C LEU A 176 -23.81 -7.83 11.34
N VAL A 177 -22.64 -7.26 11.11
CA VAL A 177 -21.38 -7.99 10.93
C VAL A 177 -20.34 -7.50 11.93
N GLU A 178 -19.42 -8.37 12.30
CA GLU A 178 -18.23 -8.01 13.07
C GLU A 178 -17.00 -8.13 12.18
N LEU A 179 -16.12 -7.14 12.23
CA LEU A 179 -14.91 -7.15 11.41
C LEU A 179 -13.71 -6.55 12.16
N GLN A 180 -12.53 -7.10 11.87
CA GLN A 180 -11.28 -6.55 12.35
C GLN A 180 -10.99 -5.23 11.64
N THR A 181 -10.80 -4.18 12.42
CA THR A 181 -10.48 -2.82 11.94
C THR A 181 -9.08 -2.47 12.38
N PHE A 182 -8.23 -2.06 11.45
CA PHE A 182 -6.82 -1.75 11.66
C PHE A 182 -6.60 -0.24 11.75
N PHE A 183 -5.81 0.19 12.74
CA PHE A 183 -5.34 1.58 12.93
C PHE A 183 -3.94 1.72 12.35
N VAL A 184 -3.84 1.69 11.02
CA VAL A 184 -2.56 1.67 10.29
C VAL A 184 -1.66 2.88 10.57
N PRO A 185 -2.15 4.12 10.82
CA PRO A 185 -1.31 5.23 11.22
C PRO A 185 -0.34 4.90 12.36
N LYS A 186 -0.77 4.13 13.38
CA LYS A 186 0.08 3.71 14.50
C LYS A 186 1.28 2.86 14.08
N SER A 187 1.21 2.22 12.92
CA SER A 187 2.30 1.43 12.34
C SER A 187 3.20 2.24 11.40
N LYS A 188 2.96 3.56 11.25
CA LYS A 188 3.74 4.44 10.35
C LYS A 188 5.25 4.37 10.60
N PRO A 189 5.76 4.33 11.84
CA PRO A 189 7.20 4.22 12.08
C PRO A 189 7.83 2.96 11.47
N LEU A 190 7.11 1.83 11.42
CA LEU A 190 7.58 0.61 10.76
C LEU A 190 7.51 0.73 9.23
N ILE A 191 6.44 1.34 8.72
CA ILE A 191 6.31 1.64 7.28
C ILE A 191 7.48 2.50 6.80
N ASP A 192 7.88 3.51 7.57
CA ASP A 192 9.03 4.37 7.25
C ASP A 192 10.36 3.61 7.22
N LYS A 193 10.53 2.62 8.11
CA LYS A 193 11.71 1.74 8.05
C LYS A 193 11.72 0.93 6.74
N VAL A 194 10.57 0.42 6.31
CA VAL A 194 10.44 -0.27 5.01
C VAL A 194 10.81 0.64 3.85
N ASP A 195 10.30 1.88 3.83
CA ASP A 195 10.60 2.86 2.78
C ASP A 195 12.10 3.20 2.73
N ARG A 196 12.78 3.32 3.89
CA ARG A 196 14.24 3.53 3.94
C ARG A 196 15.00 2.36 3.34
N VAL A 197 14.62 1.12 3.64
CA VAL A 197 15.26 -0.07 3.06
C VAL A 197 14.99 -0.14 1.55
N LEU A 198 13.79 0.19 1.10
CA LEU A 198 13.46 0.23 -0.33
C LEU A 198 14.23 1.32 -1.09
N SER A 199 14.59 2.43 -0.42
CA SER A 199 15.39 3.48 -1.05
C SER A 199 16.79 3.03 -1.47
N GLU A 200 17.33 1.97 -0.85
CA GLU A 200 18.59 1.36 -1.28
C GLU A 200 18.42 0.56 -2.58
N HIS A 201 17.28 -0.10 -2.75
CA HIS A 201 16.97 -0.87 -3.96
C HIS A 201 16.66 0.02 -5.16
N TYR A 202 15.90 1.10 -4.96
CA TYR A 202 15.50 2.03 -6.03
C TYR A 202 16.43 3.25 -6.18
N PRO A 203 17.63 3.25 -5.68
CA PRO A 203 18.59 4.32 -5.38
C PRO A 203 17.94 5.73 -5.34
N LEU A 204 17.02 5.92 -4.37
CA LEU A 204 16.34 7.18 -4.17
C LEU A 204 17.30 8.20 -3.54
N SER A 205 17.22 9.44 -4.00
CA SER A 205 17.87 10.55 -3.30
C SER A 205 17.20 10.82 -1.95
N PRO A 206 17.88 11.49 -0.99
CA PRO A 206 17.27 11.86 0.28
C PRO A 206 15.95 12.64 0.15
N ASN A 207 15.88 13.57 -0.83
CA ASN A 207 14.66 14.35 -1.08
C ASN A 207 13.51 13.49 -1.65
N GLU A 208 13.81 12.52 -2.50
CA GLU A 208 12.82 11.58 -3.04
C GLU A 208 12.31 10.64 -1.95
N LEU A 209 13.18 10.15 -1.08
CA LEU A 209 12.79 9.34 0.06
C LEU A 209 11.90 10.13 1.02
N ASP A 210 12.29 11.37 1.36
CA ASP A 210 11.48 12.26 2.20
C ASP A 210 10.10 12.51 1.58
N TYR A 211 10.07 12.79 0.28
CA TYR A 211 8.82 12.93 -0.47
C TYR A 211 7.93 11.68 -0.37
N ILE A 212 8.49 10.49 -0.53
CA ILE A 212 7.72 9.22 -0.44
C ILE A 212 7.20 8.97 0.97
N ILE A 213 8.05 9.15 2.00
CA ILE A 213 7.67 8.95 3.40
C ILE A 213 6.53 9.89 3.78
N ASN A 214 6.59 11.15 3.33
CA ASN A 214 5.62 12.20 3.64
C ASN A 214 4.49 12.32 2.62
N TYR A 215 4.44 11.43 1.61
CA TYR A 215 3.40 11.50 0.59
C TYR A 215 1.99 11.38 1.20
N ASP A 216 1.15 12.38 0.94
CA ASP A 216 -0.21 12.50 1.49
C ASP A 216 -0.28 12.45 3.03
N ILE A 217 0.82 12.74 3.76
CA ILE A 217 0.95 12.52 5.20
C ILE A 217 -0.18 13.19 6.00
N LYS A 218 -0.58 14.40 5.64
CA LYS A 218 -1.69 15.14 6.28
C LYS A 218 -3.00 14.36 6.25
N TYR A 219 -3.28 13.67 5.15
CA TYR A 219 -4.50 12.88 4.99
C TYR A 219 -4.36 11.48 5.55
N ARG A 220 -3.14 10.95 5.54
CA ARG A 220 -2.84 9.58 6.00
C ARG A 220 -2.85 9.48 7.52
N MET A 221 -2.25 10.42 8.20
CA MET A 221 -2.17 10.42 9.67
C MET A 221 -3.42 11.02 10.33
N GLY A 222 -4.07 11.98 9.68
CA GLY A 222 -5.25 12.62 10.26
C GLY A 222 -4.94 13.27 11.62
N ASP A 223 -5.76 12.98 12.62
CA ASP A 223 -5.63 13.56 13.98
C ASP A 223 -4.36 13.06 14.72
N GLU A 224 -3.78 11.93 14.32
CA GLU A 224 -2.58 11.37 14.96
C GLU A 224 -1.30 12.21 14.69
N LEU A 225 -1.30 13.10 13.69
CA LEU A 225 -0.23 14.08 13.49
C LEU A 225 -0.13 15.12 14.61
N PHE A 226 -1.23 15.35 15.32
CA PHE A 226 -1.31 16.39 16.36
C PHE A 226 -1.06 15.83 17.76
N GLU A 227 -1.09 14.49 17.94
CA GLU A 227 -0.83 13.84 19.23
C GLU A 227 0.68 13.72 19.54
N GLU A 228 1.56 13.75 18.52
CA GLU A 228 3.03 13.67 18.70
C GLU A 228 3.64 15.00 19.18
N ASP A 229 3.03 16.15 18.86
CA ASP A 229 3.56 17.48 19.22
C ASP A 229 3.27 17.88 20.69
N ASP A 230 2.36 17.17 21.38
CA ASP A 230 2.00 17.48 22.79
C ASP A 230 2.86 16.75 23.85
N ASN A 231 3.88 15.98 23.45
CA ASN A 231 4.73 15.19 24.34
C ASN A 231 6.21 15.62 24.40
N ASP A 232 6.58 16.84 23.93
CA ASP A 232 7.91 17.42 24.07
C ASP A 232 7.99 18.48 25.19
#